data_20bad720e78a6a93281206c839d6d060
#
_entry.id   20bad720e78a6a93281206c839d6d060
#
_cell.length_a   1.000
_cell.length_b   1.000
_cell.length_c   1.000
_cell.angle_alpha   90.00
_cell.angle_beta   90.00
_cell.angle_gamma   90.00
#
_symmetry.space_group_name_H-M   'P 1'
#
loop_
_entity.id
_entity.type
_entity.pdbx_description
1 polymer ?
#
loop_
_entity_poly.entity_id
_entity_poly.type
_entity_poly.pdbx_seq_one_letter_code
_entity_poly.pdbx_strand_id
1 'polypeptide(L)'
;MPRADLTARLMRDDDRWMVEAVQRLDREFGGALGRADIAQVVSWSHADLQGPHPAALPELVERLARQRILQRVSAARVPTR
;
A
#
# COMPACT_ATOMS: atom_id res chain seq x y z
N MET A 1 7.23 -13.55 22.96
CA MET A 1 6.91 -13.37 22.53
C MET A 1 6.49 -12.90 21.72
N PRO A 2 6.22 -12.51 21.71
CA PRO A 2 5.56 -12.54 20.76
C PRO A 2 5.52 -11.57 19.72
N ARG A 3 6.32 -11.73 18.77
CA ARG A 3 6.23 -11.05 17.58
C ARG A 3 4.93 -11.34 16.91
N ALA A 4 4.43 -12.55 17.08
CA ALA A 4 3.13 -12.94 16.54
C ALA A 4 2.03 -12.07 17.10
N ASP A 5 2.13 -11.78 18.38
CA ASP A 5 1.12 -10.93 19.02
C ASP A 5 1.16 -9.52 18.47
N LEU A 6 2.36 -9.02 18.24
CA LEU A 6 2.49 -7.70 17.71
C LEU A 6 1.93 -7.63 16.29
N THR A 7 2.21 -8.66 15.50
CA THR A 7 1.67 -8.73 14.17
C THR A 7 0.15 -8.78 14.19
N ALA A 8 -0.39 -9.56 15.10
CA ALA A 8 -1.83 -9.67 15.22
C ALA A 8 -2.46 -8.33 15.59
N ARG A 9 -1.78 -7.56 16.41
CA ARG A 9 -2.30 -6.25 16.77
C ARG A 9 -2.29 -5.31 15.58
N LEU A 10 -1.25 -5.39 14.78
CA LEU A 10 -1.16 -4.54 13.61
C LEU A 10 -2.17 -4.91 12.56
N MET A 11 -2.64 -6.16 12.62
CA MET A 11 -3.62 -6.63 11.66
C MET A 11 -5.03 -6.61 12.19
N ARG A 12 -5.31 -5.73 13.13
CA ARG A 12 -6.65 -5.61 13.66
C ARG A 12 -7.59 -5.09 12.61
N ASP A 13 -8.86 -5.07 12.95
CA ASP A 13 -9.88 -4.56 12.05
C ASP A 13 -9.58 -3.15 11.58
N ASP A 14 -8.98 -2.35 12.46
CA ASP A 14 -8.61 -0.99 12.09
C ASP A 14 -7.69 -0.95 10.90
N ASP A 15 -6.82 -1.94 10.80
CA ASP A 15 -5.80 -1.95 9.75
C ASP A 15 -6.09 -2.94 8.67
N ARG A 16 -7.20 -3.64 8.76
CA ARG A 16 -7.53 -4.62 7.76
C ARG A 16 -7.65 -4.01 6.37
N TRP A 17 -8.12 -2.78 6.32
CA TRP A 17 -8.27 -2.12 5.05
C TRP A 17 -6.93 -1.95 4.32
N MET A 18 -5.84 -1.82 5.08
CA MET A 18 -4.53 -1.73 4.46
C MET A 18 -4.16 -3.05 3.79
N VAL A 19 -4.44 -4.15 4.46
CA VAL A 19 -4.18 -5.47 3.88
C VAL A 19 -5.02 -5.65 2.62
N GLU A 20 -6.28 -5.27 2.69
CA GLU A 20 -7.16 -5.39 1.54
C GLU A 20 -6.71 -4.52 0.39
N ALA A 21 -6.21 -3.32 0.70
CA ALA A 21 -5.70 -2.44 -0.33
C ALA A 21 -4.48 -3.06 -1.02
N VAL A 22 -3.58 -3.64 -0.23
CA VAL A 22 -2.42 -4.30 -0.80
C VAL A 22 -2.85 -5.45 -1.71
N GLN A 23 -3.84 -6.22 -1.27
CA GLN A 23 -4.32 -7.33 -2.07
C GLN A 23 -4.91 -6.87 -3.39
N ARG A 24 -5.71 -5.81 -3.36
CA ARG A 24 -6.29 -5.27 -4.58
C ARG A 24 -5.23 -4.75 -5.53
N LEU A 25 -4.27 -4.02 -4.99
CA LEU A 25 -3.20 -3.48 -5.82
C LEU A 25 -2.29 -4.57 -6.35
N ASP A 26 -2.09 -5.61 -5.55
CA ASP A 26 -1.29 -6.74 -6.01
C ASP A 26 -1.95 -7.43 -7.19
N ARG A 27 -3.26 -7.55 -7.15
CA ARG A 27 -3.98 -8.12 -8.28
C ARG A 27 -3.92 -7.22 -9.50
N GLU A 28 -3.99 -5.94 -9.26
CA GLU A 28 -3.98 -4.96 -10.35
C GLU A 28 -2.61 -4.87 -11.02
N PHE A 29 -1.56 -4.90 -10.22
CA PHE A 29 -0.20 -4.71 -10.72
C PHE A 29 0.67 -5.95 -10.59
N GLY A 30 0.06 -7.10 -10.37
CA GLY A 30 0.82 -8.31 -10.16
C GLY A 30 1.74 -8.59 -11.32
N GLY A 31 2.99 -8.94 -11.00
CA GLY A 31 3.97 -9.18 -12.02
C GLY A 31 4.78 -7.97 -12.39
N ALA A 32 4.23 -6.78 -12.23
CA ALA A 32 4.96 -5.55 -12.52
C ALA A 32 5.72 -5.06 -11.28
N LEU A 33 5.19 -5.35 -10.12
CA LEU A 33 5.81 -4.91 -8.87
C LEU A 33 5.53 -5.96 -7.82
N GLY A 34 6.53 -6.29 -7.03
CA GLY A 34 6.39 -7.31 -6.01
C GLY A 34 5.42 -6.89 -4.91
N ARG A 35 4.79 -7.88 -4.30
CA ARG A 35 3.81 -7.60 -3.25
C ARG A 35 4.42 -6.86 -2.07
N ALA A 36 5.66 -7.19 -1.72
CA ALA A 36 6.33 -6.50 -0.62
C ALA A 36 6.53 -5.02 -0.95
N ASP A 37 6.85 -4.73 -2.20
CA ASP A 37 7.02 -3.35 -2.63
C ASP A 37 5.70 -2.61 -2.61
N ILE A 38 4.63 -3.27 -3.02
CA ILE A 38 3.30 -2.68 -2.97
C ILE A 38 2.92 -2.37 -1.53
N ALA A 39 3.17 -3.31 -0.63
CA ALA A 39 2.86 -3.11 0.77
C ALA A 39 3.62 -1.92 1.34
N GLN A 40 4.87 -1.75 0.92
CA GLN A 40 5.67 -0.63 1.38
C GLN A 40 5.12 0.69 0.86
N VAL A 41 4.70 0.72 -0.39
CA VAL A 41 4.12 1.94 -0.95
C VAL A 41 2.84 2.30 -0.21
N VAL A 42 2.01 1.30 0.10
CA VAL A 42 0.78 1.55 0.85
C VAL A 42 1.11 2.12 2.23
N SER A 43 2.11 1.54 2.89
CA SER A 43 2.51 1.99 4.21
C SER A 43 3.03 3.43 4.17
N TRP A 44 3.86 3.75 3.21
CA TRP A 44 4.36 5.11 3.04
C TRP A 44 3.23 6.09 2.72
N SER A 45 2.30 5.67 1.89
CA SER A 45 1.17 6.53 1.53
C SER A 45 0.32 6.82 2.76
N HIS A 46 0.13 5.83 3.60
CA HIS A 46 -0.62 6.02 4.83
C HIS A 46 0.10 7.03 5.74
N ALA A 47 1.41 6.88 5.86
CA ALA A 47 2.17 7.78 6.71
C ALA A 47 2.11 9.22 6.20
N ASP A 48 2.12 9.38 4.88
CA ASP A 48 2.09 10.72 4.28
C ASP A 48 0.74 11.38 4.40
N LEU A 49 -0.31 10.61 4.58
CA LEU A 49 -1.66 11.15 4.65
C LEU A 49 -2.18 11.26 6.07
N GLN A 50 -1.29 11.42 7.02
CA GLN A 50 -1.71 11.59 8.40
C GLN A 50 -2.35 12.95 8.56
N GLY A 51 -3.52 12.96 9.17
CA GLY A 51 -4.25 14.18 9.37
C GLY A 51 -5.60 14.22 8.72
N PRO A 52 -5.81 13.56 7.57
CA PRO A 52 -7.15 13.59 7.00
C PRO A 52 -8.13 12.81 7.86
N HIS A 53 -9.38 12.96 7.54
CA HIS A 53 -10.45 12.29 8.25
C HIS A 53 -10.26 10.79 8.20
N PRO A 54 -10.38 10.11 9.34
CA PRO A 54 -10.21 8.65 9.32
C PRO A 54 -11.13 7.93 8.35
N ALA A 55 -12.33 8.46 8.16
CA ALA A 55 -13.28 7.80 7.27
C ALA A 55 -12.83 7.84 5.82
N ALA A 56 -12.12 8.88 5.43
CA ALA A 56 -11.65 9.02 4.06
C ALA A 56 -10.27 8.42 3.84
N LEU A 57 -9.60 8.07 4.92
CA LEU A 57 -8.21 7.65 4.84
C LEU A 57 -7.99 6.42 3.98
N PRO A 58 -8.77 5.35 4.10
CA PRO A 58 -8.51 4.17 3.29
C PRO A 58 -8.56 4.46 1.79
N GLU A 59 -9.54 5.22 1.37
CA GLU A 59 -9.68 5.54 -0.04
C GLU A 59 -8.55 6.41 -0.53
N LEU A 60 -8.16 7.38 0.27
CA LEU A 60 -7.08 8.28 -0.10
C LEU A 60 -5.74 7.56 -0.15
N VAL A 61 -5.50 6.68 0.79
CA VAL A 61 -4.27 5.92 0.81
C VAL A 61 -4.17 5.02 -0.43
N GLU A 62 -5.25 4.35 -0.75
CA GLU A 62 -5.23 3.46 -1.91
C GLU A 62 -5.03 4.25 -3.20
N ARG A 63 -5.65 5.41 -3.30
CA ARG A 63 -5.48 6.25 -4.49
C ARG A 63 -4.05 6.73 -4.64
N LEU A 64 -3.48 7.19 -3.53
CA LEU A 64 -2.10 7.67 -3.56
C LEU A 64 -1.14 6.54 -3.86
N ALA A 65 -1.37 5.38 -3.25
CA ALA A 65 -0.51 4.23 -3.48
C ALA A 65 -0.56 3.80 -4.94
N ARG A 66 -1.76 3.76 -5.51
CA ARG A 66 -1.90 3.38 -6.92
C ARG A 66 -1.13 4.34 -7.81
N GLN A 67 -1.23 5.62 -7.52
CA GLN A 67 -0.51 6.61 -8.30
C GLN A 67 0.99 6.40 -8.22
N ARG A 68 1.49 6.13 -7.03
CA ARG A 68 2.91 5.90 -6.83
C ARG A 68 3.38 4.63 -7.52
N ILE A 69 2.57 3.58 -7.46
CA ILE A 69 2.91 2.34 -8.13
C ILE A 69 2.95 2.56 -9.64
N LEU A 70 1.98 3.29 -10.16
CA LEU A 70 1.98 3.58 -11.60
C LEU A 70 3.23 4.33 -12.02
N GLN A 71 3.66 5.26 -11.19
CA GLN A 71 4.87 6.00 -11.48
C GLN A 71 6.09 5.09 -11.51
N ARG A 72 6.17 4.16 -10.58
CA ARG A 72 7.27 3.22 -10.54
C ARG A 72 7.28 2.29 -11.74
N VAL A 73 6.11 1.78 -12.08
CA VAL A 73 5.99 0.89 -13.22
C VAL A 73 6.33 1.62 -14.50
N SER A 74 5.86 2.84 -14.65
CA SER A 74 6.17 3.63 -15.81
C SER A 74 7.65 3.95 -15.92
N ALA A 75 8.26 4.28 -14.79
CA ALA A 75 9.69 4.59 -14.79
C ALA A 75 10.51 3.38 -15.20
N ALA A 76 10.08 2.19 -14.76
CA ALA A 76 10.79 0.98 -15.09
C ALA A 76 10.67 0.63 -16.56
N ARG A 77 9.58 1.09 -17.20
CA ARG A 77 9.35 0.80 -18.60
C ARG A 77 9.98 1.79 -19.54
N VAL A 78 10.27 2.96 -19.04
CA VAL A 78 10.84 4.00 -19.89
C VAL A 78 12.20 3.55 -20.39
N PRO A 79 12.39 3.54 -21.71
CA PRO A 79 13.68 3.12 -22.25
C PRO A 79 14.75 4.12 -21.82
N THR A 80 15.88 3.58 -21.52
CA THR A 80 17.00 4.43 -21.15
C THR A 80 17.66 4.95 -22.39
N ARG A 81 18.00 6.20 -22.34
CA ARG A 81 18.63 6.72 -23.52
C ARG A 81 20.06 6.88 -23.35
#